data_ffbf377eef26d59c432b56eaa0e3624d
#
_entry.id   ffbf377eef26d59c432b56eaa0e3624d
#
_cell.length_a   1.000
_cell.length_b   1.000
_cell.length_c   1.000
_cell.angle_alpha   90.00
_cell.angle_beta   90.00
_cell.angle_gamma   90.00
#
_symmetry.space_group_name_H-M   'P 1'
#
loop_
_entity.id
_entity.type
_entity.pdbx_description
1 polymer ?
#
loop_
_entity_poly.entity_id
_entity_poly.type
_entity_poly.pdbx_seq_one_letter_code
_entity_poly.pdbx_strand_id
1 'polypeptide(L)'
;YITRLNLHSQEISNHVTFLAKQKKVRQIIRIFQKKIIRQHHQICCEGRDQASTILKKNPHYDVAFYFKCNLKTASLRRWHDLKKKIPLKEVKKSLRTRTLLDKKRRHNPLKKMADAVLIRTDILNKKAVIAKMSKEIDKKLISKYGRNFKAR
;
A
#
# COMPACT_ATOMS: atom_id res chain seq x y z
N TYR A 1 -14.67 17.34 -8.63
CA TYR A 1 -15.09 16.55 -9.82
C TYR A 1 -14.77 15.05 -9.65
N ILE A 2 -13.62 14.70 -9.09
CA ILE A 2 -13.17 13.30 -8.90
C ILE A 2 -13.99 12.58 -7.81
N THR A 3 -14.54 13.29 -6.83
CA THR A 3 -15.29 12.71 -5.71
C THR A 3 -16.63 12.08 -6.11
N ARG A 4 -17.15 12.37 -7.30
CA ARG A 4 -18.40 11.80 -7.82
C ARG A 4 -18.21 10.50 -8.61
N LEU A 5 -16.97 10.10 -8.90
CA LEU A 5 -16.65 8.89 -9.65
C LEU A 5 -16.53 7.68 -8.73
N ASN A 6 -17.15 6.57 -9.07
CA ASN A 6 -16.98 5.31 -8.35
C ASN A 6 -15.62 4.67 -8.71
N LEU A 7 -14.55 5.19 -8.13
CA LEU A 7 -13.17 4.73 -8.38
C LEU A 7 -12.88 3.30 -7.89
N HIS A 8 -13.83 2.68 -7.22
CA HIS A 8 -13.67 1.33 -6.64
C HIS A 8 -14.37 0.22 -7.44
N SER A 9 -14.89 0.54 -8.64
CA SER A 9 -15.49 -0.47 -9.51
C SER A 9 -14.46 -1.50 -9.98
N GLN A 10 -14.94 -2.69 -10.35
CA GLN A 10 -14.07 -3.75 -10.90
C GLN A 10 -13.49 -3.34 -12.26
N GLU A 11 -14.25 -2.61 -13.06
CA GLU A 11 -13.85 -2.10 -14.36
C GLU A 11 -12.66 -1.14 -14.23
N ILE A 12 -12.78 -0.12 -13.38
CA ILE A 12 -11.66 0.81 -13.10
C ILE A 12 -10.44 0.05 -12.56
N SER A 13 -10.63 -0.92 -11.68
CA SER A 13 -9.54 -1.75 -11.16
C SER A 13 -8.79 -2.50 -12.26
N ASN A 14 -9.50 -2.97 -13.28
CA ASN A 14 -8.90 -3.65 -14.44
C ASN A 14 -8.09 -2.67 -15.31
N HIS A 15 -8.65 -1.50 -15.63
CA HIS A 15 -7.97 -0.45 -16.41
C HIS A 15 -6.71 0.07 -15.70
N VAL A 16 -6.80 0.34 -14.39
CA VAL A 16 -5.63 0.73 -13.58
C VAL A 16 -4.54 -0.33 -13.61
N THR A 17 -4.92 -1.61 -13.58
CA THR A 17 -3.95 -2.72 -13.66
C THR A 17 -3.23 -2.74 -15.01
N PHE A 18 -3.92 -2.43 -16.10
CA PHE A 18 -3.32 -2.30 -17.44
C PHE A 18 -2.38 -1.10 -17.52
N LEU A 19 -2.83 0.09 -17.11
CA LEU A 19 -2.01 1.32 -17.10
C LEU A 19 -0.77 1.16 -16.21
N ALA A 20 -0.91 0.48 -15.07
CA ALA A 20 0.19 0.23 -14.15
C ALA A 20 1.32 -0.66 -14.72
N LYS A 21 1.13 -1.33 -15.84
CA LYS A 21 2.18 -2.07 -16.58
C LYS A 21 3.02 -1.14 -17.46
N GLN A 22 2.50 0.02 -17.85
CA GLN A 22 3.16 0.93 -18.76
C GLN A 22 4.33 1.66 -18.09
N LYS A 23 5.54 1.46 -18.61
CA LYS A 23 6.78 2.05 -18.04
C LYS A 23 6.71 3.59 -17.99
N LYS A 24 6.25 4.23 -19.08
CA LYS A 24 6.13 5.69 -19.18
C LYS A 24 5.16 6.25 -18.15
N VAL A 25 3.97 5.65 -18.01
CA VAL A 25 2.95 6.05 -17.01
C VAL A 25 3.53 5.97 -15.60
N ARG A 26 4.22 4.89 -15.27
CA ARG A 26 4.86 4.72 -13.96
C ARG A 26 5.96 5.74 -13.70
N GLN A 27 6.74 6.11 -14.71
CA GLN A 27 7.76 7.15 -14.58
C GLN A 27 7.15 8.51 -14.24
N ILE A 28 6.10 8.92 -14.96
CA ILE A 28 5.40 10.19 -14.73
C ILE A 28 4.80 10.21 -13.31
N ILE A 29 4.05 9.17 -12.94
CA ILE A 29 3.44 9.07 -11.61
C ILE A 29 4.51 9.11 -10.52
N ARG A 30 5.65 8.42 -10.70
CA ARG A 30 6.76 8.42 -9.74
C ARG A 30 7.36 9.81 -9.53
N ILE A 31 7.56 10.57 -10.61
CA ILE A 31 8.09 11.94 -10.52
C ILE A 31 7.10 12.81 -9.72
N PHE A 32 5.81 12.71 -10.05
CA PHE A 32 4.75 13.46 -9.37
C PHE A 32 4.65 13.10 -7.87
N GLN A 33 4.63 11.81 -7.55
CA GLN A 33 4.62 11.34 -6.16
C GLN A 33 5.83 11.85 -5.36
N LYS A 34 7.03 11.79 -5.94
CA LYS A 34 8.25 12.30 -5.28
C LYS A 34 8.20 13.81 -5.06
N LYS A 35 7.61 14.56 -5.99
CA LYS A 35 7.42 16.02 -5.83
C LYS A 35 6.51 16.30 -4.62
N ILE A 36 5.35 15.64 -4.54
CA ILE A 36 4.42 15.78 -3.41
C ILE A 36 5.11 15.42 -2.09
N ILE A 37 5.79 14.28 -2.03
CA ILE A 37 6.44 13.81 -0.80
C ILE A 37 7.48 14.81 -0.29
N ARG A 38 8.25 15.46 -1.19
CA ARG A 38 9.25 16.47 -0.80
C ARG A 38 8.66 17.77 -0.28
N GLN A 39 7.41 18.06 -0.61
CA GLN A 39 6.69 19.26 -0.16
C GLN A 39 6.09 19.10 1.25
N HIS A 40 6.12 17.90 1.81
CA HIS A 40 5.49 17.61 3.10
C HIS A 40 6.52 17.01 4.07
N HIS A 41 6.67 17.60 5.25
CA HIS A 41 7.56 17.11 6.31
C HIS A 41 7.04 15.80 6.95
N GLN A 42 5.72 15.64 6.98
CA GLN A 42 5.05 14.44 7.51
C GLN A 42 4.06 13.94 6.46
N ILE A 43 4.26 12.72 5.98
CA ILE A 43 3.40 12.12 4.96
C ILE A 43 3.29 10.62 5.15
N CYS A 44 2.07 10.11 4.99
CA CYS A 44 1.81 8.68 4.90
C CYS A 44 1.53 8.30 3.44
N CYS A 45 2.30 7.38 2.90
CA CYS A 45 2.15 6.92 1.52
C CYS A 45 1.66 5.48 1.48
N GLU A 46 0.54 5.25 0.80
CA GLU A 46 0.02 3.91 0.54
C GLU A 46 0.32 3.48 -0.90
N GLY A 47 0.59 2.19 -1.10
CA GLY A 47 0.77 1.62 -2.44
C GLY A 47 1.44 0.25 -2.43
N ARG A 48 1.68 -0.28 -3.61
CA ARG A 48 2.25 -1.62 -3.80
C ARG A 48 3.77 -1.65 -3.76
N ASP A 49 4.41 -0.57 -4.14
CA ASP A 49 5.86 -0.46 -4.31
C ASP A 49 6.44 0.84 -3.73
N GLN A 50 5.74 1.46 -2.77
CA GLN A 50 6.17 2.73 -2.17
C GLN A 50 7.56 2.63 -1.55
N ALA A 51 7.76 1.73 -0.59
CA ALA A 51 9.04 1.55 0.08
C ALA A 51 10.14 1.03 -0.86
N SER A 52 9.80 0.11 -1.78
CA SER A 52 10.80 -0.53 -2.66
C SER A 52 11.21 0.33 -3.86
N THR A 53 10.43 1.34 -4.22
CA THR A 53 10.65 2.12 -5.45
C THR A 53 10.63 3.62 -5.21
N ILE A 54 9.54 4.14 -4.65
CA ILE A 54 9.32 5.59 -4.52
C ILE A 54 10.22 6.15 -3.42
N LEU A 55 10.20 5.51 -2.26
CA LEU A 55 10.88 5.92 -1.03
C LEU A 55 12.14 5.09 -0.72
N LYS A 56 12.73 4.45 -1.73
CA LYS A 56 13.89 3.57 -1.53
C LYS A 56 15.18 4.32 -1.18
N LYS A 57 15.38 5.51 -1.76
CA LYS A 57 16.62 6.28 -1.61
C LYS A 57 16.37 7.71 -1.20
N ASN A 58 15.82 8.52 -2.10
CA ASN A 58 15.59 9.94 -1.90
C ASN A 58 14.26 10.36 -2.56
N PRO A 59 13.26 10.82 -1.78
CA PRO A 59 13.23 10.74 -0.30
C PRO A 59 13.21 9.32 0.22
N HIS A 60 13.70 9.09 1.44
CA HIS A 60 13.65 7.80 2.13
C HIS A 60 12.54 7.81 3.20
N TYR A 61 11.91 6.66 3.45
CA TYR A 61 10.93 6.52 4.52
C TYR A 61 11.60 6.37 5.89
N ASP A 62 10.95 6.84 6.93
CA ASP A 62 11.36 6.59 8.33
C ASP A 62 10.91 5.21 8.80
N VAL A 63 9.65 4.83 8.49
CA VAL A 63 9.08 3.52 8.80
C VAL A 63 8.34 2.97 7.60
N ALA A 64 8.54 1.70 7.29
CA ALA A 64 7.77 0.99 6.28
C ALA A 64 6.96 -0.15 6.90
N PHE A 65 5.68 -0.24 6.55
CA PHE A 65 4.81 -1.35 6.91
C PHE A 65 4.47 -2.20 5.70
N TYR A 66 4.63 -3.50 5.82
CA TYR A 66 4.22 -4.45 4.80
C TYR A 66 2.99 -5.22 5.28
N PHE A 67 1.83 -4.89 4.73
CA PHE A 67 0.58 -5.55 5.05
C PHE A 67 0.45 -6.89 4.34
N LYS A 68 0.16 -7.94 5.08
CA LYS A 68 -0.11 -9.28 4.57
C LYS A 68 -1.48 -9.75 5.05
N CYS A 69 -2.26 -10.33 4.15
CA CYS A 69 -3.53 -10.98 4.45
C CYS A 69 -3.60 -12.28 3.67
N ASN A 70 -4.17 -13.32 4.25
CA ASN A 70 -4.43 -14.54 3.49
C ASN A 70 -5.52 -14.30 2.42
N LEU A 71 -5.47 -15.08 1.36
CA LEU A 71 -6.34 -14.87 0.21
C LEU A 71 -7.83 -15.08 0.54
N LYS A 72 -8.16 -15.99 1.46
CA LYS A 72 -9.54 -16.26 1.89
C LYS A 72 -10.13 -15.00 2.55
N THR A 73 -9.48 -14.48 3.58
CA THR A 73 -9.92 -13.27 4.30
C THR A 73 -9.96 -12.04 3.39
N ALA A 74 -8.93 -11.83 2.57
CA ALA A 74 -8.88 -10.71 1.64
C ALA A 74 -10.03 -10.77 0.61
N SER A 75 -10.35 -11.97 0.11
CA SER A 75 -11.45 -12.16 -0.85
C SER A 75 -12.80 -11.90 -0.23
N LEU A 76 -13.04 -12.35 1.00
CA LEU A 76 -14.28 -12.12 1.71
C LEU A 76 -14.48 -10.61 1.98
N ARG A 77 -13.45 -9.92 2.48
CA ARG A 77 -13.51 -8.47 2.70
C ARG A 77 -13.86 -7.74 1.40
N ARG A 78 -13.12 -8.02 0.33
CA ARG A 78 -13.38 -7.38 -0.98
C ARG A 78 -14.75 -7.70 -1.53
N TRP A 79 -15.25 -8.90 -1.32
CA TRP A 79 -16.59 -9.31 -1.73
C TRP A 79 -17.69 -8.52 -1.00
N HIS A 80 -17.52 -8.28 0.31
CA HIS A 80 -18.41 -7.42 1.08
C HIS A 80 -18.33 -5.95 0.61
N ASP A 81 -17.12 -5.42 0.37
CA ASP A 81 -16.94 -4.05 -0.17
C ASP A 81 -17.65 -3.86 -1.51
N LEU A 82 -17.67 -4.90 -2.34
CA LEU A 82 -18.39 -4.92 -3.62
C LEU A 82 -19.91 -5.20 -3.45
N LYS A 83 -20.43 -5.15 -2.21
CA LYS A 83 -21.84 -5.43 -1.90
C LYS A 83 -22.30 -6.78 -2.46
N LYS A 84 -21.41 -7.77 -2.54
CA LYS A 84 -21.64 -9.13 -3.05
C LYS A 84 -22.13 -9.19 -4.52
N LYS A 85 -21.95 -8.13 -5.30
CA LYS A 85 -22.42 -8.04 -6.69
C LYS A 85 -21.72 -8.99 -7.67
N ILE A 86 -20.58 -9.56 -7.28
CA ILE A 86 -19.76 -10.45 -8.10
C ILE A 86 -19.55 -11.76 -7.32
N PRO A 87 -19.55 -12.92 -7.96
CA PRO A 87 -19.28 -14.19 -7.28
C PRO A 87 -17.94 -14.18 -6.53
N LEU A 88 -17.92 -14.72 -5.31
CA LEU A 88 -16.71 -14.78 -4.48
C LEU A 88 -15.52 -15.45 -5.19
N LYS A 89 -15.79 -16.47 -6.02
CA LYS A 89 -14.78 -17.18 -6.82
C LYS A 89 -14.06 -16.24 -7.78
N GLU A 90 -14.78 -15.33 -8.42
CA GLU A 90 -14.21 -14.33 -9.33
C GLU A 90 -13.38 -13.28 -8.59
N VAL A 91 -13.89 -12.80 -7.45
CA VAL A 91 -13.13 -11.87 -6.57
C VAL A 91 -11.81 -12.51 -6.13
N LYS A 92 -11.85 -13.77 -5.71
CA LYS A 92 -10.66 -14.54 -5.32
C LYS A 92 -9.66 -14.69 -6.48
N LYS A 93 -10.16 -15.03 -7.68
CA LYS A 93 -9.34 -15.15 -8.90
C LYS A 93 -8.68 -13.81 -9.24
N SER A 94 -9.44 -12.72 -9.23
CA SER A 94 -8.95 -11.37 -9.52
C SER A 94 -7.84 -10.95 -8.54
N LEU A 95 -8.05 -11.11 -7.23
CA LEU A 95 -7.04 -10.77 -6.21
C LEU A 95 -5.77 -11.61 -6.35
N ARG A 96 -5.89 -12.91 -6.60
CA ARG A 96 -4.76 -13.81 -6.83
C ARG A 96 -3.96 -13.38 -8.06
N THR A 97 -4.64 -13.15 -9.18
CA THR A 97 -4.01 -12.71 -10.44
C THR A 97 -3.29 -11.38 -10.27
N ARG A 98 -3.95 -10.38 -9.66
CA ARG A 98 -3.34 -9.08 -9.37
C ARG A 98 -2.08 -9.21 -8.52
N THR A 99 -2.14 -10.00 -7.45
CA THR A 99 -0.98 -10.19 -6.56
C THR A 99 0.18 -10.88 -7.28
N LEU A 100 -0.09 -11.87 -8.13
CA LEU A 100 0.93 -12.53 -8.95
C LEU A 100 1.55 -11.57 -9.96
N LEU A 101 0.73 -10.78 -10.66
CA LEU A 101 1.21 -9.78 -11.61
C LEU A 101 2.07 -8.72 -10.92
N ASP A 102 1.66 -8.24 -9.74
CA ASP A 102 2.42 -7.25 -8.95
C ASP A 102 3.78 -7.81 -8.50
N LYS A 103 3.85 -9.08 -8.09
CA LYS A 103 5.10 -9.74 -7.69
C LYS A 103 6.03 -10.03 -8.85
N LYS A 104 5.48 -10.43 -10.02
CA LYS A 104 6.25 -10.83 -11.20
C LYS A 104 6.59 -9.68 -12.15
N ARG A 105 6.18 -8.45 -11.84
CA ARG A 105 6.52 -7.29 -12.69
C ARG A 105 8.03 -7.15 -12.86
N ARG A 106 8.48 -6.97 -14.12
CA ARG A 106 9.88 -6.69 -14.44
C ARG A 106 10.36 -5.38 -13.79
N HIS A 107 9.48 -4.37 -13.76
CA HIS A 107 9.78 -3.07 -13.16
C HIS A 107 8.97 -2.88 -11.89
N ASN A 108 9.67 -2.58 -10.78
CA ASN A 108 9.08 -2.26 -9.48
C ASN A 108 8.13 -3.36 -8.96
N PRO A 109 8.61 -4.60 -8.76
CA PRO A 109 7.79 -5.68 -8.24
C PRO A 109 7.33 -5.38 -6.80
N LEU A 110 6.19 -5.95 -6.42
CA LEU A 110 5.73 -5.95 -5.03
C LEU A 110 6.71 -6.75 -4.19
N LYS A 111 7.50 -6.05 -3.39
CA LYS A 111 8.56 -6.63 -2.55
C LYS A 111 8.48 -6.07 -1.14
N LYS A 112 8.57 -6.95 -0.13
CA LYS A 112 8.79 -6.55 1.25
C LYS A 112 10.25 -6.11 1.39
N MET A 113 10.48 -4.92 1.92
CA MET A 113 11.82 -4.47 2.29
C MET A 113 12.30 -5.20 3.56
N ALA A 114 13.61 -5.36 3.71
CA ALA A 114 14.18 -6.10 4.84
C ALA A 114 13.79 -5.49 6.19
N ASP A 115 13.82 -4.16 6.27
CA ASP A 115 13.49 -3.35 7.44
C ASP A 115 11.98 -3.05 7.59
N ALA A 116 11.13 -3.49 6.64
CA ALA A 116 9.70 -3.27 6.74
C ALA A 116 9.04 -4.15 7.78
N VAL A 117 8.27 -3.53 8.67
CA VAL A 117 7.48 -4.21 9.71
C VAL A 117 6.33 -4.99 9.07
N LEU A 118 6.27 -6.28 9.32
CA LEU A 118 5.19 -7.13 8.83
C LEU A 118 3.93 -6.98 9.69
N ILE A 119 2.83 -6.58 9.06
CA ILE A 119 1.50 -6.49 9.67
C ILE A 119 0.58 -7.56 9.07
N ARG A 120 0.14 -8.52 9.89
CA ARG A 120 -0.78 -9.60 9.52
C ARG A 120 -2.22 -9.16 9.79
N THR A 121 -2.92 -8.66 8.78
CA THR A 121 -4.30 -8.15 8.91
C THR A 121 -5.37 -9.25 8.91
N ASP A 122 -4.99 -10.47 8.61
CA ASP A 122 -5.85 -11.65 8.74
C ASP A 122 -5.92 -12.19 10.18
N ILE A 123 -4.95 -11.82 11.02
CA ILE A 123 -4.86 -12.25 12.42
C ILE A 123 -5.21 -11.08 13.36
N LEU A 124 -4.76 -9.87 13.03
CA LEU A 124 -4.94 -8.69 13.85
C LEU A 124 -6.23 -7.96 13.47
N ASN A 125 -7.00 -7.52 14.47
CA ASN A 125 -8.10 -6.58 14.28
C ASN A 125 -7.59 -5.14 14.10
N LYS A 126 -8.47 -4.21 13.72
CA LYS A 126 -8.09 -2.80 13.46
C LYS A 126 -7.34 -2.15 14.64
N LYS A 127 -7.83 -2.32 15.87
CA LYS A 127 -7.20 -1.72 17.07
C LYS A 127 -5.78 -2.25 17.26
N ALA A 128 -5.58 -3.56 17.15
CA ALA A 128 -4.26 -4.20 17.27
C ALA A 128 -3.30 -3.79 16.14
N VAL A 129 -3.79 -3.60 14.91
CA VAL A 129 -3.00 -3.07 13.80
C VAL A 129 -2.51 -1.66 14.11
N ILE A 130 -3.41 -0.77 14.52
CA ILE A 130 -3.07 0.62 14.86
C ILE A 130 -2.06 0.64 16.01
N ALA A 131 -2.33 -0.06 17.10
CA ALA A 131 -1.43 -0.12 18.25
C ALA A 131 -0.01 -0.61 17.87
N LYS A 132 0.08 -1.65 17.01
CA LYS A 132 1.36 -2.14 16.51
C LYS A 132 2.08 -1.11 15.65
N MET A 133 1.35 -0.42 14.78
CA MET A 133 1.92 0.64 13.94
C MET A 133 2.42 1.81 14.78
N SER A 134 1.62 2.33 15.71
CA SER A 134 2.01 3.42 16.61
C SER A 134 3.28 3.06 17.38
N LYS A 135 3.32 1.89 17.99
CA LYS A 135 4.50 1.43 18.72
C LYS A 135 5.79 1.44 17.89
N GLU A 136 5.72 1.02 16.63
CA GLU A 136 6.91 1.03 15.75
C GLU A 136 7.27 2.45 15.27
N ILE A 137 6.27 3.32 15.07
CA ILE A 137 6.49 4.73 14.76
C ILE A 137 7.16 5.42 15.94
N ASP A 138 6.63 5.24 17.17
CA ASP A 138 7.18 5.84 18.39
C ASP A 138 8.63 5.43 18.62
N LYS A 139 8.94 4.13 18.46
CA LYS A 139 10.33 3.65 18.55
C LYS A 139 11.26 4.39 17.58
N LYS A 140 10.79 4.60 16.34
CA LYS A 140 11.58 5.25 15.33
C LYS A 140 11.75 6.74 15.60
N LEU A 141 10.70 7.41 16.05
CA LEU A 141 10.74 8.81 16.45
C LEU A 141 11.69 9.03 17.64
N ILE A 142 11.60 8.18 18.67
CA ILE A 142 12.51 8.22 19.83
C ILE A 142 13.96 7.99 19.39
N SER A 143 14.20 7.03 18.50
CA SER A 143 15.55 6.76 17.97
C SER A 143 16.12 7.92 17.17
N LYS A 144 15.27 8.68 16.44
CA LYS A 144 15.70 9.75 15.53
C LYS A 144 15.80 11.11 16.23
N TYR A 145 14.91 11.39 17.17
CA TYR A 145 14.73 12.71 17.77
C TYR A 145 14.89 12.75 19.30
N GLY A 146 15.14 11.60 19.92
CA GLY A 146 15.23 11.48 21.38
C GLY A 146 13.88 11.30 22.09
N ARG A 147 13.92 10.96 23.39
CA ARG A 147 12.70 10.65 24.18
C ARG A 147 11.78 11.85 24.41
N ASN A 148 12.28 13.06 24.29
CA ASN A 148 11.51 14.29 24.52
C ASN A 148 10.80 14.81 23.26
N PHE A 149 10.81 14.05 22.18
CA PHE A 149 10.09 14.40 20.96
C PHE A 149 8.58 14.35 21.20
N LYS A 150 7.94 15.55 21.15
CA LYS A 150 6.48 15.67 21.09
C LYS A 150 6.10 15.96 19.65
N ALA A 151 5.33 15.08 19.01
CA ALA A 151 4.70 15.40 17.74
C ALA A 151 3.79 16.62 17.93
N ARG A 152 4.04 17.68 17.16
CA ARG A 152 3.16 18.86 17.08
C ARG A 152 2.00 18.58 16.16
#